data_a6532373d73864c87a95787e47819ef7
#
_entry.id   a6532373d73864c87a95787e47819ef7
#
_cell.length_a   1.000
_cell.length_b   1.000
_cell.length_c   1.000
_cell.angle_alpha   90.00
_cell.angle_beta   90.00
_cell.angle_gamma   90.00
#
_symmetry.space_group_name_H-M   'P 1'
#
loop_
_entity.id
_entity.type
_entity.pdbx_description
1 polymer ?
#
loop_
_entity_poly.entity_id
_entity_poly.type
_entity_poly.pdbx_seq_one_letter_code
_entity_poly.pdbx_strand_id
1 'polypeptide(L)'
;QPGGAHHGMLMNIRKNLGLNQLRAGVAKMTRQIEDHQRWMVDPGSKPGVSQHPPEDIARWVNEKWPADIARLMEQRAIYEAVIKEKESGNVPDGA
;
A
#
# COMPACT_ATOMS: atom_id res chain seq x y z
N GLN A 1 -18.50 1.53 5.17
CA GLN A 1 -19.54 1.70 4.18
C GLN A 1 -18.94 1.80 2.78
N PRO A 2 -19.75 1.51 1.77
CA PRO A 2 -19.25 1.53 0.40
C PRO A 2 -18.73 2.92 0.05
N GLY A 3 -17.55 2.95 -0.48
CA GLY A 3 -16.96 4.20 -0.90
C GLY A 3 -16.41 5.08 0.19
N GLY A 4 -16.64 4.77 1.43
CA GLY A 4 -16.24 5.61 2.55
C GLY A 4 -14.92 6.34 2.38
N ALA A 5 -13.93 5.98 3.16
CA ALA A 5 -12.63 6.67 3.14
C ALA A 5 -11.92 6.53 1.79
N HIS A 6 -12.22 5.48 1.04
CA HIS A 6 -11.49 5.17 -0.20
C HIS A 6 -12.21 5.58 -1.47
N HIS A 7 -13.44 6.11 -1.37
CA HIS A 7 -14.21 6.45 -2.57
C HIS A 7 -13.51 7.51 -3.42
N GLY A 8 -13.07 8.57 -2.80
CA GLY A 8 -12.38 9.65 -3.50
C GLY A 8 -11.09 9.17 -4.15
N MET A 9 -10.34 8.33 -3.44
CA MET A 9 -9.12 7.75 -3.96
C MET A 9 -9.40 6.89 -5.19
N LEU A 10 -10.42 6.04 -5.12
CA LEU A 10 -10.80 5.18 -6.23
C LEU A 10 -11.16 5.99 -7.47
N MET A 11 -11.98 7.02 -7.31
CA MET A 11 -12.35 7.89 -8.43
C MET A 11 -11.14 8.60 -9.02
N ASN A 12 -10.26 9.07 -8.15
CA ASN A 12 -9.08 9.81 -8.57
C ASN A 12 -8.13 8.93 -9.41
N ILE A 13 -7.86 7.72 -8.96
CA ILE A 13 -6.95 6.85 -9.69
C ILE A 13 -7.55 6.34 -11.00
N ARG A 14 -8.86 6.13 -11.06
CA ARG A 14 -9.54 5.78 -12.31
C ARG A 14 -9.34 6.87 -13.35
N LYS A 15 -9.44 8.10 -12.91
CA LYS A 15 -9.45 9.27 -13.80
C LYS A 15 -8.04 9.68 -14.22
N ASN A 16 -7.08 9.58 -13.31
CA ASN A 16 -5.79 10.24 -13.47
C ASN A 16 -4.61 9.31 -13.74
N LEU A 17 -4.75 8.01 -13.50
CA LEU A 17 -3.63 7.09 -13.63
C LEU A 17 -3.86 6.07 -14.75
N GLY A 18 -2.85 5.90 -15.59
CA GLY A 18 -2.85 4.87 -16.64
C GLY A 18 -2.41 3.52 -16.08
N LEU A 19 -2.54 2.48 -16.91
CA LEU A 19 -2.20 1.11 -16.52
C LEU A 19 -0.76 0.97 -16.05
N ASN A 20 0.20 1.57 -16.76
CA ASN A 20 1.60 1.46 -16.37
C ASN A 20 1.85 2.08 -15.01
N GLN A 21 1.23 3.22 -14.73
CA GLN A 21 1.35 3.90 -13.45
C GLN A 21 0.73 3.07 -12.33
N LEU A 22 -0.42 2.46 -12.59
CA LEU A 22 -1.10 1.61 -11.62
C LEU A 22 -0.27 0.38 -11.28
N ARG A 23 0.29 -0.28 -12.30
CA ARG A 23 1.13 -1.45 -12.10
C ARG A 23 2.40 -1.11 -11.32
N ALA A 24 3.01 0.03 -11.62
CA ALA A 24 4.18 0.50 -10.87
C ALA A 24 3.81 0.78 -9.42
N GLY A 25 2.63 1.35 -9.18
CA GLY A 25 2.14 1.59 -7.82
C GLY A 25 1.94 0.30 -7.04
N VAL A 26 1.35 -0.72 -7.67
CA VAL A 26 1.17 -2.03 -7.04
C VAL A 26 2.53 -2.63 -6.67
N ALA A 27 3.51 -2.57 -7.57
CA ALA A 27 4.83 -3.10 -7.31
C ALA A 27 5.50 -2.39 -6.13
N LYS A 28 5.36 -1.06 -6.06
CA LYS A 28 5.93 -0.28 -4.97
C LYS A 28 5.28 -0.63 -3.63
N MET A 29 3.95 -0.71 -3.61
CA MET A 29 3.24 -1.06 -2.38
C MET A 29 3.56 -2.47 -1.93
N THR A 30 3.73 -3.41 -2.86
CA THR A 30 4.12 -4.78 -2.53
C THR A 30 5.48 -4.80 -1.85
N ARG A 31 6.46 -4.06 -2.37
CA ARG A 31 7.78 -3.98 -1.74
C ARG A 31 7.69 -3.36 -0.34
N GLN A 32 6.88 -2.33 -0.18
CA GLN A 32 6.70 -1.71 1.13
C GLN A 32 6.06 -2.66 2.13
N ILE A 33 5.09 -3.45 1.70
CA ILE A 33 4.47 -4.46 2.55
C ILE A 33 5.50 -5.50 2.97
N GLU A 34 6.30 -5.98 2.02
CA GLU A 34 7.33 -6.98 2.29
C GLU A 34 8.39 -6.44 3.25
N ASP A 35 8.79 -5.18 3.08
CA ASP A 35 9.76 -4.54 3.98
C ASP A 35 9.20 -4.48 5.41
N HIS A 36 7.94 -4.05 5.55
CA HIS A 36 7.31 -3.97 6.87
C HIS A 36 7.19 -5.35 7.51
N GLN A 37 6.86 -6.37 6.73
CA GLN A 37 6.78 -7.74 7.25
C GLN A 37 8.14 -8.22 7.73
N ARG A 38 9.19 -7.89 7.00
CA ARG A 38 10.56 -8.23 7.41
C ARG A 38 10.93 -7.54 8.70
N TRP A 39 10.59 -6.25 8.84
CA TRP A 39 10.89 -5.48 10.05
C TRP A 39 10.14 -6.03 11.26
N MET A 40 8.94 -6.56 11.05
CA MET A 40 8.18 -7.16 12.16
C MET A 40 8.85 -8.43 12.69
N VAL A 41 9.49 -9.19 11.81
CA VAL A 41 10.22 -10.40 12.20
C VAL A 41 11.61 -10.05 12.72
N ASP A 42 12.28 -9.09 12.08
CA ASP A 42 13.64 -8.68 12.40
C ASP A 42 13.74 -7.15 12.37
N PRO A 43 13.37 -6.49 13.46
CA PRO A 43 13.38 -5.02 13.49
C PRO A 43 14.75 -4.42 13.17
N GLY A 44 15.83 -5.12 13.50
CA GLY A 44 17.18 -4.65 13.23
C GLY A 44 17.48 -4.51 11.75
N SER A 45 16.69 -5.12 10.88
CA SER A 45 16.91 -5.02 9.44
C SER A 45 16.47 -3.67 8.88
N LYS A 46 15.68 -2.89 9.64
CA LYS A 46 15.29 -1.54 9.21
C LYS A 46 16.42 -0.56 9.51
N PRO A 47 16.89 0.18 8.51
CA PRO A 47 17.97 1.15 8.74
C PRO A 47 17.61 2.16 9.82
N GLY A 48 18.52 2.40 10.74
CA GLY A 48 18.36 3.40 11.80
C GLY A 48 17.54 2.97 12.99
N VAL A 49 16.94 1.78 12.96
CA VAL A 49 16.05 1.36 14.04
C VAL A 49 16.82 1.15 15.35
N SER A 50 18.08 0.73 15.28
CA SER A 50 18.89 0.47 16.48
C SER A 50 19.15 1.72 17.31
N GLN A 51 18.89 2.90 16.76
CA GLN A 51 19.06 4.18 17.46
C GLN A 51 17.85 4.52 18.34
N HIS A 52 16.82 3.72 18.30
CA HIS A 52 15.59 3.98 19.05
C HIS A 52 15.49 3.09 20.28
N PRO A 53 14.80 3.54 21.32
CA PRO A 53 14.58 2.72 22.52
C PRO A 53 13.81 1.44 22.22
N PRO A 54 14.07 0.35 22.97
CA PRO A 54 13.36 -0.90 22.74
C PRO A 54 11.84 -0.78 22.84
N GLU A 55 11.31 0.07 23.71
CA GLU A 55 9.88 0.24 23.85
C GLU A 55 9.24 0.87 22.60
N ASP A 56 9.97 1.74 21.90
CA ASP A 56 9.50 2.32 20.67
C ASP A 56 9.46 1.27 19.55
N ILE A 57 10.51 0.44 19.50
CA ILE A 57 10.59 -0.64 18.52
C ILE A 57 9.46 -1.63 18.75
N ALA A 58 9.19 -1.99 20.01
CA ALA A 58 8.09 -2.90 20.34
C ALA A 58 6.74 -2.34 19.88
N ARG A 59 6.52 -1.04 20.04
CA ARG A 59 5.29 -0.39 19.61
C ARG A 59 5.16 -0.45 18.09
N TRP A 60 6.24 -0.22 17.37
CA TRP A 60 6.22 -0.29 15.92
C TRP A 60 5.89 -1.70 15.44
N VAL A 61 6.51 -2.72 16.02
CA VAL A 61 6.25 -4.12 15.65
C VAL A 61 4.80 -4.51 15.94
N ASN A 62 4.27 -4.07 17.09
CA ASN A 62 2.96 -4.52 17.54
C ASN A 62 1.80 -3.65 17.04
N GLU A 63 2.05 -2.40 16.69
CA GLU A 63 0.99 -1.45 16.38
C GLU A 63 1.19 -0.74 15.04
N LYS A 64 2.33 -0.08 14.86
CA LYS A 64 2.53 0.79 13.70
C LYS A 64 2.68 0.01 12.41
N TRP A 65 3.59 -0.94 12.39
CA TRP A 65 3.85 -1.67 11.15
C TRP A 65 2.70 -2.55 10.71
N PRO A 66 1.99 -3.24 11.62
CA PRO A 66 0.76 -3.94 11.20
C PRO A 66 -0.29 -3.01 10.62
N ALA A 67 -0.46 -1.82 11.20
CA ALA A 67 -1.41 -0.83 10.69
C ALA A 67 -0.99 -0.31 9.31
N ASP A 68 0.31 -0.06 9.13
CA ASP A 68 0.84 0.38 7.84
C ASP A 68 0.63 -0.69 6.76
N ILE A 69 0.86 -1.96 7.11
CA ILE A 69 0.64 -3.07 6.18
C ILE A 69 -0.83 -3.14 5.78
N ALA A 70 -1.74 -3.04 6.74
CA ALA A 70 -3.17 -3.10 6.45
C ALA A 70 -3.58 -1.97 5.50
N ARG A 71 -3.09 -0.76 5.73
CA ARG A 71 -3.37 0.38 4.87
C ARG A 71 -2.83 0.16 3.46
N LEU A 72 -1.58 -0.32 3.36
CA LEU A 72 -0.96 -0.58 2.07
C LEU A 72 -1.71 -1.67 1.30
N MET A 73 -2.17 -2.70 1.99
CA MET A 73 -2.94 -3.77 1.35
C MET A 73 -4.27 -3.25 0.81
N GLU A 74 -4.94 -2.38 1.56
CA GLU A 74 -6.18 -1.76 1.10
C GLU A 74 -5.95 -0.90 -0.15
N GLN A 75 -4.91 -0.08 -0.13
CA GLN A 75 -4.57 0.77 -1.26
C GLN A 75 -4.20 -0.07 -2.49
N ARG A 76 -3.42 -1.13 -2.28
CA ARG A 76 -3.05 -2.01 -3.37
C ARG A 76 -4.26 -2.69 -3.99
N ALA A 77 -5.21 -3.12 -3.15
CA ALA A 77 -6.44 -3.74 -3.64
C ALA A 77 -7.24 -2.78 -4.52
N ILE A 78 -7.29 -1.49 -4.16
CA ILE A 78 -7.95 -0.48 -4.98
C ILE A 78 -7.26 -0.34 -6.33
N TYR A 79 -5.94 -0.26 -6.34
CA TYR A 79 -5.17 -0.18 -7.59
C TYR A 79 -5.41 -1.40 -8.45
N GLU A 80 -5.39 -2.59 -7.86
CA GLU A 80 -5.61 -3.84 -8.60
C GLU A 80 -7.01 -3.91 -9.19
N ALA A 81 -8.01 -3.41 -8.46
CA ALA A 81 -9.39 -3.37 -8.96
C ALA A 81 -9.50 -2.45 -10.18
N VAL A 82 -8.85 -1.30 -10.13
CA VAL A 82 -8.87 -0.37 -11.27
C VAL A 82 -8.10 -0.92 -12.46
N ILE A 83 -6.98 -1.59 -12.21
CA ILE A 83 -6.23 -2.26 -13.29
C ILE A 83 -7.14 -3.27 -13.99
N LYS A 84 -7.85 -4.08 -13.21
CA LYS A 84 -8.76 -5.08 -13.77
C LYS A 84 -9.86 -4.43 -14.61
N GLU A 85 -10.42 -3.32 -14.13
CA GLU A 85 -11.44 -2.59 -14.90
C GLU A 85 -10.90 -2.08 -16.22
N LYS A 86 -9.70 -1.51 -16.20
CA LYS A 86 -9.09 -0.96 -17.43
C LYS A 86 -8.70 -2.06 -18.40
N GLU A 87 -8.21 -3.18 -17.89
CA GLU A 87 -7.84 -4.31 -18.73
C GLU A 87 -9.07 -4.96 -19.39
N SER A 88 -10.21 -4.92 -18.72
CA SER A 88 -11.45 -5.45 -19.26
C SER A 88 -12.17 -4.50 -20.19
N GLY A 89 -11.69 -3.26 -20.31
CA GLY A 89 -12.32 -2.25 -21.16
C GLY A 89 -13.47 -1.50 -20.50
N ASN A 90 -13.75 -1.75 -19.24
CA ASN A 90 -14.85 -1.07 -18.55
C ASN A 90 -14.52 0.38 -18.20
N VAL A 91 -13.24 0.70 -18.08
CA VAL A 91 -12.77 2.05 -17.76
C VAL A 91 -11.64 2.37 -18.75
N PRO A 92 -11.67 3.55 -19.38
CA PRO A 92 -10.60 3.91 -20.30
C PRO A 92 -9.25 4.01 -19.60
N ASP A 93 -8.20 3.61 -20.29
CA ASP A 93 -6.84 3.78 -19.83
C ASP A 93 -6.30 5.10 -20.35
N GLY A 94 -6.99 6.19 -20.05
CA GLY A 94 -6.71 7.45 -20.67
C GLY A 94 -5.96 8.45 -19.85
N ALA A 95 -5.46 8.04 -18.75
CA ALA A 95 -4.80 8.96 -17.86
C ALA A 95 -3.53 9.59 -18.45
#